data_69f7ee00823b433d26bf77714c8e778b
#
_entry.id   69f7ee00823b433d26bf77714c8e778b
#
_cell.length_a   1.000
_cell.length_b   1.000
_cell.length_c   1.000
_cell.angle_alpha   90.00
_cell.angle_beta   90.00
_cell.angle_gamma   90.00
#
_symmetry.space_group_name_H-M   'P 1'
#
loop_
_entity.id
_entity.type
_entity.pdbx_description
1 polymer ?
#
loop_
_entity_poly.entity_id
_entity_poly.type
_entity_poly.pdbx_seq_one_letter_code
_entity_poly.pdbx_strand_id
1 'polypeptide(L)'
;MLENWSTVYDLEKIINDIFILHKNNNNKKFSTNILISGKSGIGKTQILDQICKKNNLKLKVVQAYQYGEFITGLPLVNNDITKFTKAEWVQEVLDENPDVIMFDDAHLIRSEYLNHFYETLTFRIFQSTQLNKNSIFVLIGNWGIDAAFFNDIPLPIMSRMNYIFKFEPNLNKWIEWGLNNNIDKRIINYLSYFKDEFIINSDVNEIVISPRNWEYFSEALKNGLQLDYFDTCLGVKIGNKFKDFLLVLDKSLDELLTLAKDKNLKESEKIAIIVALGNYDNAYKNKSITDYISSLNDDRIVLWITIISQKYKMEDNYKEILEFKKYIQKQFPSIYEVYNK
;
A
#
# COMPACT_ATOMS: atom_id res chain seq x y z
N MET A 1 6.01 5.06 -23.53
CA MET A 1 4.63 5.59 -23.46
C MET A 1 4.14 5.80 -22.04
N LEU A 2 4.57 4.99 -21.08
CA LEU A 2 4.14 5.06 -19.65
C LEU A 2 4.91 6.10 -18.81
N GLU A 3 6.02 6.63 -19.31
CA GLU A 3 6.86 7.63 -18.59
C GLU A 3 6.13 8.96 -18.33
N ASN A 4 5.05 9.20 -19.05
CA ASN A 4 4.26 10.44 -18.96
C ASN A 4 2.97 10.30 -18.12
N TRP A 5 2.76 9.19 -17.44
CA TRP A 5 1.57 9.05 -16.58
C TRP A 5 1.77 9.80 -15.26
N SER A 6 0.71 10.47 -14.82
CA SER A 6 0.73 11.16 -13.52
C SER A 6 0.91 10.15 -12.39
N THR A 7 1.93 10.38 -11.56
CA THR A 7 2.16 9.56 -10.37
C THR A 7 1.22 10.01 -9.24
N VAL A 8 0.53 9.06 -8.62
CA VAL A 8 -0.40 9.29 -7.52
C VAL A 8 0.11 8.55 -6.27
N TYR A 9 0.25 9.30 -5.17
CA TYR A 9 0.68 8.79 -3.87
C TYR A 9 -0.49 8.60 -2.89
N ASP A 10 -1.64 9.21 -3.17
CA ASP A 10 -2.88 9.09 -2.40
C ASP A 10 -4.00 8.57 -3.30
N LEU A 11 -3.98 7.24 -3.51
CA LEU A 11 -4.95 6.55 -4.35
C LEU A 11 -6.37 6.65 -3.77
N GLU A 12 -6.50 6.59 -2.44
CA GLU A 12 -7.79 6.68 -1.77
C GLU A 12 -8.49 8.00 -2.10
N LYS A 13 -7.77 9.12 -1.96
CA LYS A 13 -8.33 10.45 -2.24
C LYS A 13 -8.80 10.56 -3.69
N ILE A 14 -7.93 10.23 -4.65
CA ILE A 14 -8.27 10.43 -6.07
C ILE A 14 -9.45 9.55 -6.52
N ILE A 15 -9.51 8.31 -6.06
CA ILE A 15 -10.64 7.42 -6.40
C ILE A 15 -11.94 7.89 -5.75
N ASN A 16 -11.91 8.35 -4.50
CA ASN A 16 -13.09 8.96 -3.88
C ASN A 16 -13.60 10.17 -4.67
N ASP A 17 -12.70 11.07 -5.09
CA ASP A 17 -13.07 12.24 -5.88
C ASP A 17 -13.70 11.81 -7.23
N ILE A 18 -13.13 10.80 -7.91
CA ILE A 18 -13.70 10.26 -9.15
C ILE A 18 -15.08 9.65 -8.92
N PHE A 19 -15.29 8.92 -7.83
CA PHE A 19 -16.58 8.31 -7.51
C PHE A 19 -17.65 9.37 -7.23
N ILE A 20 -17.29 10.45 -6.52
CA ILE A 20 -18.17 11.60 -6.29
C ILE A 20 -18.54 12.26 -7.62
N LEU A 21 -17.56 12.51 -8.50
CA LEU A 21 -17.80 13.07 -9.84
C LEU A 21 -18.71 12.17 -10.66
N HIS A 22 -18.49 10.86 -10.63
CA HIS A 22 -19.34 9.88 -11.33
C HIS A 22 -20.80 9.93 -10.83
N LYS A 23 -20.98 9.96 -9.51
CA LYS A 23 -22.33 10.02 -8.87
C LYS A 23 -23.07 11.31 -9.22
N ASN A 24 -22.36 12.42 -9.29
CA ASN A 24 -22.95 13.75 -9.55
C ASN A 24 -23.21 14.01 -11.05
N ASN A 25 -22.70 13.16 -11.94
CA ASN A 25 -22.88 13.31 -13.37
C ASN A 25 -24.26 12.78 -13.82
N ASN A 26 -25.29 13.62 -13.68
CA ASN A 26 -26.66 13.28 -14.05
C ASN A 26 -26.89 13.04 -15.55
N ASN A 27 -25.99 13.54 -16.41
CA ASN A 27 -26.12 13.44 -17.88
C ASN A 27 -25.37 12.27 -18.52
N LYS A 28 -24.70 11.43 -17.74
CA LYS A 28 -23.99 10.18 -18.12
C LYS A 28 -23.74 9.95 -19.61
N LYS A 29 -23.27 10.99 -20.30
CA LYS A 29 -22.93 10.92 -21.72
C LYS A 29 -21.72 10.01 -21.97
N PHE A 30 -20.86 9.88 -20.96
CA PHE A 30 -19.65 9.06 -21.03
C PHE A 30 -19.57 8.10 -19.85
N SER A 31 -19.13 6.90 -20.16
CA SER A 31 -18.81 5.88 -19.16
C SER A 31 -17.55 6.29 -18.37
N THR A 32 -17.50 6.03 -17.06
CA THR A 32 -16.30 6.24 -16.25
C THR A 32 -15.41 5.03 -16.29
N ASN A 33 -14.20 5.18 -16.82
CA ASN A 33 -13.18 4.14 -16.95
C ASN A 33 -11.89 4.62 -16.31
N ILE A 34 -11.30 3.78 -15.47
CA ILE A 34 -10.09 4.09 -14.69
C ILE A 34 -9.03 3.05 -15.01
N LEU A 35 -7.80 3.48 -15.25
CA LEU A 35 -6.64 2.61 -15.41
C LEU A 35 -5.61 2.95 -14.35
N ILE A 36 -5.26 1.95 -13.54
CA ILE A 36 -4.31 2.07 -12.44
C ILE A 36 -3.13 1.16 -12.71
N SER A 37 -1.97 1.74 -12.98
CA SER A 37 -0.71 1.02 -13.05
C SER A 37 0.06 1.15 -11.74
N GLY A 38 0.83 0.13 -11.39
CA GLY A 38 1.74 0.16 -10.24
C GLY A 38 2.27 -1.22 -9.93
N LYS A 39 3.38 -1.28 -9.20
CA LYS A 39 4.05 -2.53 -8.84
C LYS A 39 3.14 -3.52 -8.14
N SER A 40 3.49 -4.80 -8.17
CA SER A 40 2.78 -5.82 -7.40
C SER A 40 2.95 -5.59 -5.89
N GLY A 41 1.95 -5.97 -5.10
CA GLY A 41 2.02 -5.93 -3.64
C GLY A 41 1.92 -4.56 -2.97
N ILE A 42 1.60 -3.48 -3.72
CA ILE A 42 1.51 -2.12 -3.17
C ILE A 42 0.10 -1.72 -2.70
N GLY A 43 -0.87 -2.65 -2.72
CA GLY A 43 -2.20 -2.43 -2.15
C GLY A 43 -3.26 -1.89 -3.12
N LYS A 44 -3.03 -1.85 -4.45
CA LYS A 44 -4.00 -1.30 -5.43
C LYS A 44 -5.42 -1.85 -5.28
N THR A 45 -5.54 -3.17 -5.28
CA THR A 45 -6.82 -3.88 -5.20
C THR A 45 -7.49 -3.69 -3.83
N GLN A 46 -6.70 -3.80 -2.75
CA GLN A 46 -7.19 -3.62 -1.37
C GLN A 46 -7.73 -2.21 -1.13
N ILE A 47 -7.01 -1.19 -1.60
CA ILE A 47 -7.44 0.21 -1.47
C ILE A 47 -8.76 0.43 -2.19
N LEU A 48 -8.92 -0.08 -3.43
CA LEU A 48 -10.18 0.06 -4.16
C LEU A 48 -11.35 -0.65 -3.46
N ASP A 49 -11.12 -1.85 -2.93
CA ASP A 49 -12.14 -2.58 -2.14
C ASP A 49 -12.55 -1.79 -0.90
N GLN A 50 -11.59 -1.23 -0.15
CA GLN A 50 -11.88 -0.41 1.03
C GLN A 50 -12.67 0.85 0.68
N ILE A 51 -12.33 1.51 -0.44
CA ILE A 51 -13.06 2.69 -0.91
C ILE A 51 -14.50 2.33 -1.32
N CYS A 52 -14.69 1.21 -2.02
CA CYS A 52 -16.02 0.73 -2.38
C CYS A 52 -16.87 0.44 -1.14
N LYS A 53 -16.31 -0.24 -0.14
CA LYS A 53 -16.98 -0.51 1.15
C LYS A 53 -17.35 0.78 1.88
N LYS A 54 -16.42 1.73 1.98
CA LYS A 54 -16.64 3.04 2.62
C LYS A 54 -17.77 3.85 1.97
N ASN A 55 -17.91 3.72 0.64
CA ASN A 55 -18.95 4.43 -0.13
C ASN A 55 -20.22 3.61 -0.37
N ASN A 56 -20.36 2.43 0.24
CA ASN A 56 -21.46 1.49 0.04
C ASN A 56 -21.68 1.13 -1.45
N LEU A 57 -20.58 0.96 -2.19
CA LEU A 57 -20.59 0.55 -3.60
C LEU A 57 -20.34 -0.94 -3.71
N LYS A 58 -21.13 -1.61 -4.54
CA LYS A 58 -20.94 -3.03 -4.84
C LYS A 58 -19.81 -3.20 -5.84
N LEU A 59 -18.74 -3.86 -5.40
CA LEU A 59 -17.56 -4.16 -6.21
C LEU A 59 -17.59 -5.60 -6.70
N LYS A 60 -17.44 -5.80 -8.02
CA LYS A 60 -17.09 -7.07 -8.62
C LYS A 60 -15.63 -7.07 -9.04
N VAL A 61 -14.85 -7.98 -8.48
CA VAL A 61 -13.47 -8.23 -8.88
C VAL A 61 -13.41 -9.39 -9.85
N VAL A 62 -12.88 -9.14 -11.04
CA VAL A 62 -12.61 -10.14 -12.07
C VAL A 62 -11.11 -10.37 -12.11
N GLN A 63 -10.68 -11.56 -11.71
CA GLN A 63 -9.26 -11.95 -11.75
C GLN A 63 -8.89 -12.32 -13.19
N ALA A 64 -8.26 -11.39 -13.92
CA ALA A 64 -8.01 -11.55 -15.35
C ALA A 64 -7.21 -12.80 -15.71
N TYR A 65 -6.27 -13.19 -14.84
CA TYR A 65 -5.41 -14.36 -15.06
C TYR A 65 -6.18 -15.71 -15.04
N GLN A 66 -7.34 -15.78 -14.35
CA GLN A 66 -8.11 -17.02 -14.24
C GLN A 66 -8.77 -17.41 -15.55
N TYR A 67 -9.07 -16.44 -16.39
CA TYR A 67 -9.81 -16.67 -17.63
C TYR A 67 -8.91 -16.90 -18.84
N GLY A 68 -7.70 -16.34 -18.87
CA GLY A 68 -6.80 -16.45 -20.01
C GLY A 68 -7.48 -16.09 -21.33
N GLU A 69 -7.46 -17.02 -22.29
CA GLU A 69 -8.14 -16.87 -23.59
C GLU A 69 -9.67 -16.96 -23.49
N PHE A 70 -10.21 -17.53 -22.42
CA PHE A 70 -11.65 -17.67 -22.21
C PHE A 70 -12.31 -16.41 -21.63
N ILE A 71 -11.55 -15.35 -21.41
CA ILE A 71 -12.10 -14.06 -20.91
C ILE A 71 -13.18 -13.50 -21.86
N THR A 72 -13.14 -13.90 -23.12
CA THR A 72 -14.15 -13.53 -24.14
C THR A 72 -15.19 -14.62 -24.38
N GLY A 73 -15.16 -15.73 -23.63
CA GLY A 73 -15.95 -16.92 -23.94
C GLY A 73 -15.38 -17.72 -25.12
N LEU A 74 -16.06 -18.78 -25.51
CA LEU A 74 -15.65 -19.69 -26.57
C LEU A 74 -16.48 -19.44 -27.86
N PRO A 75 -15.87 -19.45 -29.06
CA PRO A 75 -16.60 -19.44 -30.27
C PRO A 75 -17.34 -20.78 -30.49
N LEU A 76 -18.64 -20.72 -30.75
CA LEU A 76 -19.47 -21.84 -31.16
C LEU A 76 -19.94 -21.64 -32.58
N VAL A 77 -19.69 -22.62 -33.43
CA VAL A 77 -20.19 -22.61 -34.81
C VAL A 77 -21.50 -23.41 -34.85
N ASN A 78 -22.55 -22.78 -35.27
CA ASN A 78 -23.85 -23.40 -35.51
C ASN A 78 -24.47 -22.88 -36.82
N ASN A 79 -24.77 -23.77 -37.77
CA ASN A 79 -25.33 -23.44 -39.08
C ASN A 79 -24.57 -22.29 -39.76
N ASP A 80 -23.25 -22.41 -39.90
CA ASP A 80 -22.34 -21.44 -40.53
C ASP A 80 -22.28 -20.05 -39.83
N ILE A 81 -22.86 -19.94 -38.66
CA ILE A 81 -22.81 -18.72 -37.85
C ILE A 81 -21.93 -18.99 -36.64
N THR A 82 -20.93 -18.13 -36.40
CA THR A 82 -20.13 -18.15 -35.18
C THR A 82 -20.77 -17.26 -34.13
N LYS A 83 -21.07 -17.85 -32.98
CA LYS A 83 -21.49 -17.12 -31.76
C LYS A 83 -20.48 -17.38 -30.64
N PHE A 84 -20.29 -16.42 -29.78
CA PHE A 84 -19.50 -16.66 -28.57
C PHE A 84 -20.37 -17.11 -27.40
N THR A 85 -19.89 -18.07 -26.63
CA THR A 85 -20.50 -18.35 -25.30
C THR A 85 -20.29 -17.12 -24.43
N LYS A 86 -21.22 -16.90 -23.49
CA LYS A 86 -21.03 -15.87 -22.47
C LYS A 86 -19.87 -16.29 -21.55
N ALA A 87 -18.89 -15.42 -21.33
CA ALA A 87 -17.87 -15.65 -20.34
C ALA A 87 -18.49 -15.62 -18.93
N GLU A 88 -17.98 -16.43 -18.01
CA GLU A 88 -18.50 -16.58 -16.65
C GLU A 88 -18.56 -15.23 -15.90
N TRP A 89 -17.52 -14.43 -15.98
CA TRP A 89 -17.49 -13.10 -15.35
C TRP A 89 -18.62 -12.17 -15.82
N VAL A 90 -19.06 -12.31 -17.09
CA VAL A 90 -20.20 -11.54 -17.63
C VAL A 90 -21.49 -11.97 -16.96
N GLN A 91 -21.69 -13.28 -16.76
CA GLN A 91 -22.88 -13.78 -16.07
C GLN A 91 -22.89 -13.32 -14.60
N GLU A 92 -21.76 -13.41 -13.91
CA GLU A 92 -21.61 -12.92 -12.55
C GLU A 92 -21.91 -11.41 -12.41
N VAL A 93 -21.41 -10.60 -13.36
CA VAL A 93 -21.69 -9.15 -13.40
C VAL A 93 -23.17 -8.87 -13.60
N LEU A 94 -23.87 -9.68 -14.44
CA LEU A 94 -25.31 -9.54 -14.64
C LEU A 94 -26.11 -9.91 -13.39
N ASP A 95 -25.74 -11.00 -12.74
CA ASP A 95 -26.43 -11.51 -11.54
C ASP A 95 -26.21 -10.57 -10.33
N GLU A 96 -25.00 -10.06 -10.20
CA GLU A 96 -24.61 -9.19 -9.09
C GLU A 96 -25.00 -7.72 -9.31
N ASN A 97 -25.07 -7.27 -10.53
CA ASN A 97 -25.31 -5.86 -10.93
C ASN A 97 -24.44 -4.84 -10.14
N PRO A 98 -23.09 -4.94 -10.22
CA PRO A 98 -22.19 -4.15 -9.41
C PRO A 98 -22.11 -2.68 -9.87
N ASP A 99 -21.78 -1.79 -8.91
CA ASP A 99 -21.49 -0.37 -9.18
C ASP A 99 -20.08 -0.20 -9.78
N VAL A 100 -19.16 -1.07 -9.41
CA VAL A 100 -17.76 -1.07 -9.87
C VAL A 100 -17.39 -2.45 -10.38
N ILE A 101 -16.87 -2.51 -11.61
CA ILE A 101 -16.32 -3.73 -12.22
C ILE A 101 -14.81 -3.52 -12.33
N MET A 102 -14.03 -4.29 -11.59
CA MET A 102 -12.58 -4.19 -11.55
C MET A 102 -11.95 -5.45 -12.17
N PHE A 103 -11.12 -5.25 -13.19
CA PHE A 103 -10.23 -6.29 -13.70
C PHE A 103 -8.88 -6.17 -13.00
N ASP A 104 -8.61 -7.12 -12.10
CA ASP A 104 -7.31 -7.21 -11.45
C ASP A 104 -6.34 -8.00 -12.31
N ASP A 105 -5.06 -7.62 -12.24
CA ASP A 105 -4.00 -8.15 -13.10
C ASP A 105 -4.33 -8.07 -14.61
N ALA A 106 -5.03 -7.00 -15.03
CA ALA A 106 -5.47 -6.79 -16.40
C ALA A 106 -4.30 -6.73 -17.42
N HIS A 107 -3.07 -6.50 -16.97
CA HIS A 107 -1.85 -6.56 -17.79
C HIS A 107 -1.53 -8.00 -18.30
N LEU A 108 -2.13 -9.02 -17.71
CA LEU A 108 -2.00 -10.41 -18.15
C LEU A 108 -2.96 -10.75 -19.30
N ILE A 109 -3.97 -9.90 -19.57
CA ILE A 109 -4.86 -10.07 -20.72
C ILE A 109 -4.06 -9.77 -21.98
N ARG A 110 -4.03 -10.71 -22.93
CA ARG A 110 -3.39 -10.48 -24.22
C ARG A 110 -4.08 -9.34 -24.97
N SER A 111 -3.31 -8.55 -25.71
CA SER A 111 -3.81 -7.37 -26.43
C SER A 111 -4.97 -7.70 -27.40
N GLU A 112 -4.95 -8.89 -28.01
CA GLU A 112 -6.02 -9.39 -28.89
C GLU A 112 -7.36 -9.53 -28.17
N TYR A 113 -7.36 -9.98 -26.90
CA TYR A 113 -8.60 -10.11 -26.11
C TYR A 113 -9.04 -8.77 -25.52
N LEU A 114 -8.11 -7.87 -25.19
CA LEU A 114 -8.45 -6.51 -24.78
C LEU A 114 -9.26 -5.75 -25.83
N ASN A 115 -9.08 -6.07 -27.10
CA ASN A 115 -9.86 -5.44 -28.19
C ASN A 115 -11.37 -5.68 -28.06
N HIS A 116 -11.79 -6.78 -27.45
CA HIS A 116 -13.22 -7.06 -27.22
C HIS A 116 -13.85 -6.14 -26.16
N PHE A 117 -13.04 -5.41 -25.39
CA PHE A 117 -13.54 -4.48 -24.39
C PHE A 117 -13.89 -3.08 -24.93
N TYR A 118 -13.69 -2.80 -26.23
CA TYR A 118 -13.95 -1.46 -26.79
C TYR A 118 -15.39 -1.00 -26.59
N GLU A 119 -16.36 -1.85 -26.89
CA GLU A 119 -17.78 -1.54 -26.69
C GLU A 119 -18.13 -1.46 -25.21
N THR A 120 -17.49 -2.30 -24.39
CA THR A 120 -17.70 -2.31 -22.94
C THR A 120 -17.25 -1.00 -22.29
N LEU A 121 -16.09 -0.49 -22.68
CA LEU A 121 -15.58 0.76 -22.17
C LEU A 121 -16.39 1.98 -22.63
N THR A 122 -17.02 1.89 -23.81
CA THR A 122 -17.80 3.01 -24.37
C THR A 122 -19.27 2.94 -23.96
N PHE A 123 -19.89 1.77 -24.11
CA PHE A 123 -21.35 1.58 -24.04
C PHE A 123 -21.79 0.61 -22.94
N ARG A 124 -20.85 -0.01 -22.21
CA ARG A 124 -21.13 -1.11 -21.27
C ARG A 124 -21.80 -2.32 -21.97
N ILE A 125 -21.41 -2.58 -23.21
CA ILE A 125 -21.84 -3.77 -23.96
C ILE A 125 -20.64 -4.70 -24.13
N PHE A 126 -20.78 -5.94 -23.71
CA PHE A 126 -19.79 -6.98 -23.97
C PHE A 126 -20.41 -8.09 -24.81
N GLN A 127 -19.90 -8.29 -26.02
CA GLN A 127 -20.40 -9.31 -26.95
C GLN A 127 -21.95 -9.36 -27.05
N SER A 128 -22.57 -8.25 -27.38
CA SER A 128 -24.04 -8.06 -27.46
C SER A 128 -24.77 -8.17 -26.10
N THR A 129 -24.07 -8.35 -24.98
CA THR A 129 -24.68 -8.36 -23.64
C THR A 129 -24.56 -6.98 -23.01
N GLN A 130 -25.69 -6.38 -22.64
CA GLN A 130 -25.74 -5.08 -21.98
C GLN A 130 -25.43 -5.27 -20.49
N LEU A 131 -24.35 -4.64 -20.00
CA LEU A 131 -24.01 -4.49 -18.59
C LEU A 131 -24.65 -3.24 -18.02
N ASN A 132 -24.56 -3.07 -16.70
CA ASN A 132 -25.06 -1.85 -16.05
C ASN A 132 -24.37 -0.60 -16.60
N LYS A 133 -25.14 0.26 -17.24
CA LYS A 133 -24.64 1.50 -17.88
C LYS A 133 -23.99 2.46 -16.88
N ASN A 134 -24.34 2.34 -15.62
CA ASN A 134 -23.84 3.18 -14.54
C ASN A 134 -22.63 2.60 -13.83
N SER A 135 -22.17 1.40 -14.18
CA SER A 135 -20.97 0.83 -13.56
C SER A 135 -19.71 1.61 -13.93
N ILE A 136 -18.84 1.81 -12.96
CA ILE A 136 -17.47 2.27 -13.17
C ILE A 136 -16.62 1.05 -13.58
N PHE A 137 -15.78 1.20 -14.59
CA PHE A 137 -14.91 0.15 -15.08
C PHE A 137 -13.46 0.45 -14.69
N VAL A 138 -12.79 -0.48 -14.01
CA VAL A 138 -11.43 -0.27 -13.53
C VAL A 138 -10.52 -1.38 -14.05
N LEU A 139 -9.44 -0.99 -14.69
CA LEU A 139 -8.35 -1.89 -15.07
C LEU A 139 -7.17 -1.64 -14.11
N ILE A 140 -6.75 -2.67 -13.40
CA ILE A 140 -5.59 -2.62 -12.50
C ILE A 140 -4.52 -3.57 -13.04
N GLY A 141 -3.28 -3.09 -13.08
CA GLY A 141 -2.18 -3.93 -13.54
C GLY A 141 -0.81 -3.35 -13.21
N ASN A 142 0.20 -4.06 -13.67
CA ASN A 142 1.59 -3.63 -13.60
C ASN A 142 2.10 -3.39 -15.02
N TRP A 143 1.91 -2.17 -15.53
CA TRP A 143 2.43 -1.75 -16.82
C TRP A 143 3.58 -0.78 -16.60
N GLY A 144 4.64 -0.87 -17.42
CA GLY A 144 5.75 0.06 -17.38
C GLY A 144 7.11 -0.59 -17.52
N ILE A 145 8.16 0.16 -17.20
CA ILE A 145 9.57 -0.24 -17.35
C ILE A 145 9.89 -1.50 -16.52
N ASP A 146 9.24 -1.65 -15.38
CA ASP A 146 9.41 -2.81 -14.49
C ASP A 146 8.62 -4.06 -14.94
N ALA A 147 7.85 -3.96 -16.03
CA ALA A 147 6.99 -5.01 -16.55
C ALA A 147 7.69 -5.79 -17.67
N ALA A 148 8.74 -6.52 -17.34
CA ALA A 148 9.64 -7.18 -18.32
C ALA A 148 8.97 -8.19 -19.28
N PHE A 149 7.68 -8.57 -19.06
CA PHE A 149 7.00 -9.64 -19.82
C PHE A 149 5.52 -9.39 -20.08
N PHE A 150 5.01 -8.13 -20.02
CA PHE A 150 3.58 -7.88 -20.06
C PHE A 150 3.14 -7.24 -21.38
N ASN A 151 1.88 -7.50 -21.73
CA ASN A 151 1.26 -6.98 -22.94
C ASN A 151 1.06 -5.47 -22.84
N ASP A 152 1.39 -4.76 -23.92
CA ASP A 152 1.06 -3.34 -24.05
C ASP A 152 -0.45 -3.15 -24.12
N ILE A 153 -0.92 -2.04 -23.57
CA ILE A 153 -2.32 -1.66 -23.70
C ILE A 153 -2.54 -1.09 -25.10
N PRO A 154 -3.47 -1.65 -25.90
CA PRO A 154 -3.79 -1.09 -27.22
C PRO A 154 -4.23 0.38 -27.13
N LEU A 155 -3.77 1.21 -28.06
CA LEU A 155 -4.13 2.63 -28.11
C LEU A 155 -5.65 2.88 -28.07
N PRO A 156 -6.50 2.08 -28.77
CA PRO A 156 -7.94 2.24 -28.66
C PRO A 156 -8.52 1.97 -27.28
N ILE A 157 -7.91 1.10 -26.46
CA ILE A 157 -8.28 0.93 -25.05
C ILE A 157 -7.87 2.19 -24.26
N MET A 158 -6.63 2.64 -24.43
CA MET A 158 -6.11 3.85 -23.77
C MET A 158 -7.01 5.07 -24.03
N SER A 159 -7.45 5.27 -25.28
CA SER A 159 -8.29 6.41 -25.66
C SER A 159 -9.69 6.40 -25.01
N ARG A 160 -10.10 5.29 -24.42
CA ARG A 160 -11.39 5.11 -23.71
C ARG A 160 -11.27 5.18 -22.21
N MET A 161 -10.04 5.29 -21.69
CA MET A 161 -9.81 5.55 -20.26
C MET A 161 -9.95 7.03 -19.95
N ASN A 162 -10.83 7.37 -19.01
CA ASN A 162 -11.03 8.77 -18.60
C ASN A 162 -9.96 9.20 -17.59
N TYR A 163 -9.47 8.25 -16.79
CA TYR A 163 -8.48 8.48 -15.75
C TYR A 163 -7.38 7.44 -15.87
N ILE A 164 -6.15 7.89 -16.04
CA ILE A 164 -4.97 7.02 -16.20
C ILE A 164 -3.89 7.55 -15.27
N PHE A 165 -3.40 6.70 -14.37
CA PHE A 165 -2.31 7.09 -13.47
C PHE A 165 -1.49 5.92 -12.96
N LYS A 166 -0.27 6.23 -12.53
CA LYS A 166 0.64 5.32 -11.85
C LYS A 166 0.49 5.53 -10.34
N PHE A 167 0.21 4.45 -9.62
CA PHE A 167 0.18 4.47 -8.18
C PHE A 167 1.52 4.08 -7.60
N GLU A 168 2.01 4.90 -6.66
CA GLU A 168 3.15 4.61 -5.81
C GLU A 168 2.74 4.76 -4.35
N PRO A 169 2.99 3.76 -3.50
CA PRO A 169 2.53 3.81 -2.12
C PRO A 169 3.35 4.82 -1.31
N ASN A 170 2.68 5.49 -0.40
CA ASN A 170 3.28 6.41 0.55
C ASN A 170 3.45 5.70 1.90
N LEU A 171 4.69 5.64 2.41
CA LEU A 171 4.99 4.98 3.69
C LEU A 171 4.18 5.56 4.86
N ASN A 172 4.02 6.89 4.94
CA ASN A 172 3.28 7.49 6.05
C ASN A 172 1.81 7.07 6.04
N LYS A 173 1.19 6.98 4.85
CA LYS A 173 -0.18 6.48 4.70
C LYS A 173 -0.28 4.99 5.04
N TRP A 174 0.74 4.21 4.65
CA TRP A 174 0.78 2.79 5.01
C TRP A 174 0.96 2.59 6.53
N ILE A 175 1.79 3.41 7.20
CA ILE A 175 1.94 3.39 8.66
C ILE A 175 0.60 3.73 9.33
N GLU A 176 -0.08 4.80 8.90
CA GLU A 176 -1.40 5.20 9.42
C GLU A 176 -2.43 4.07 9.25
N TRP A 177 -2.47 3.46 8.07
CA TRP A 177 -3.29 2.27 7.83
C TRP A 177 -2.88 1.10 8.73
N GLY A 178 -1.59 0.82 8.86
CA GLY A 178 -1.04 -0.28 9.65
C GLY A 178 -1.36 -0.19 11.13
N LEU A 179 -1.36 1.02 11.69
CA LEU A 179 -1.77 1.27 13.07
C LEU A 179 -3.24 0.86 13.33
N ASN A 180 -4.12 1.08 12.32
CA ASN A 180 -5.54 0.74 12.41
C ASN A 180 -5.84 -0.72 12.00
N ASN A 181 -4.89 -1.40 11.32
CA ASN A 181 -5.05 -2.76 10.80
C ASN A 181 -4.11 -3.77 11.47
N ASN A 182 -3.72 -3.48 12.70
CA ASN A 182 -2.98 -4.40 13.56
C ASN A 182 -1.63 -4.89 12.98
N ILE A 183 -0.93 -4.03 12.24
CA ILE A 183 0.47 -4.29 11.87
C ILE A 183 1.32 -4.26 13.13
N ASP A 184 2.30 -5.17 13.23
CA ASP A 184 3.19 -5.25 14.39
C ASP A 184 3.94 -3.92 14.59
N LYS A 185 3.86 -3.38 15.80
CA LYS A 185 4.46 -2.08 16.16
C LYS A 185 5.97 -2.03 15.94
N ARG A 186 6.65 -3.17 16.06
CA ARG A 186 8.09 -3.27 15.83
C ARG A 186 8.45 -2.97 14.37
N ILE A 187 7.60 -3.42 13.42
CA ILE A 187 7.74 -3.12 11.98
C ILE A 187 7.48 -1.64 11.72
N ILE A 188 6.41 -1.08 12.29
CA ILE A 188 6.09 0.34 12.16
C ILE A 188 7.25 1.22 12.65
N ASN A 189 7.78 0.91 13.83
CA ASN A 189 8.92 1.63 14.40
C ASN A 189 10.17 1.51 13.53
N TYR A 190 10.45 0.32 13.02
CA TYR A 190 11.58 0.07 12.13
C TYR A 190 11.48 0.89 10.84
N LEU A 191 10.36 0.80 10.15
CA LEU A 191 10.12 1.50 8.89
C LEU A 191 9.98 3.03 9.05
N SER A 192 9.61 3.50 10.23
CA SER A 192 9.57 4.95 10.52
C SER A 192 10.96 5.59 10.37
N TYR A 193 12.01 4.81 10.59
CA TYR A 193 13.39 5.26 10.40
C TYR A 193 14.01 4.74 9.09
N PHE A 194 13.94 3.43 8.83
CA PHE A 194 14.51 2.81 7.63
C PHE A 194 13.52 2.86 6.46
N LYS A 195 13.14 4.09 6.07
CA LYS A 195 12.08 4.36 5.08
C LYS A 195 12.35 3.75 3.72
N ASP A 196 13.62 3.73 3.31
CA ASP A 196 14.04 3.20 2.01
C ASP A 196 13.87 1.68 1.90
N GLU A 197 13.65 0.99 3.02
CA GLU A 197 13.41 -0.44 3.06
C GLU A 197 11.94 -0.85 2.94
N PHE A 198 11.03 0.13 2.90
CA PHE A 198 9.62 -0.10 2.68
C PHE A 198 9.33 -0.77 1.34
N ILE A 199 10.05 -0.32 0.30
CA ILE A 199 9.96 -0.91 -1.05
C ILE A 199 11.38 -1.09 -1.58
N ILE A 200 11.73 -2.32 -1.89
CA ILE A 200 12.99 -2.66 -2.55
C ILE A 200 12.68 -3.35 -3.86
N ASN A 201 13.20 -2.76 -4.92
CA ASN A 201 13.27 -3.40 -6.22
C ASN A 201 14.59 -4.15 -6.26
N SER A 202 14.52 -5.44 -6.44
CA SER A 202 15.73 -6.22 -6.59
C SER A 202 15.96 -6.60 -8.04
N ASP A 203 17.23 -6.82 -8.38
CA ASP A 203 17.60 -7.55 -9.59
C ASP A 203 17.11 -9.01 -9.49
N VAL A 204 17.10 -9.71 -10.62
CA VAL A 204 16.40 -10.99 -10.87
C VAL A 204 16.60 -12.11 -9.81
N ASN A 205 17.57 -11.97 -8.90
CA ASN A 205 17.93 -13.00 -7.92
C ASN A 205 17.75 -12.61 -6.45
N GLU A 206 17.17 -11.45 -6.15
CA GLU A 206 16.94 -10.98 -4.78
C GLU A 206 15.44 -10.90 -4.44
N ILE A 207 15.11 -10.91 -3.15
CA ILE A 207 13.72 -10.79 -2.70
C ILE A 207 13.22 -9.36 -2.96
N VAL A 208 12.11 -9.24 -3.69
CA VAL A 208 11.38 -7.99 -3.84
C VAL A 208 10.63 -7.71 -2.53
N ILE A 209 10.85 -6.53 -1.95
CA ILE A 209 10.13 -6.11 -0.75
C ILE A 209 9.09 -5.05 -1.11
N SER A 210 7.89 -5.27 -0.62
CA SER A 210 6.71 -4.46 -0.86
C SER A 210 5.87 -4.34 0.42
N PRO A 211 4.88 -3.46 0.49
CA PRO A 211 3.91 -3.41 1.57
C PRO A 211 3.30 -4.76 1.95
N ARG A 212 3.01 -5.62 0.97
CA ARG A 212 2.48 -6.99 1.17
C ARG A 212 3.47 -7.88 1.94
N ASN A 213 4.77 -7.78 1.65
CA ASN A 213 5.77 -8.57 2.37
C ASN A 213 5.85 -8.16 3.83
N TRP A 214 5.76 -6.86 4.13
CA TRP A 214 5.72 -6.34 5.49
C TRP A 214 4.46 -6.77 6.24
N GLU A 215 3.31 -6.83 5.57
CA GLU A 215 2.05 -7.33 6.13
C GLU A 215 2.16 -8.82 6.48
N TYR A 216 2.65 -9.65 5.56
CA TYR A 216 2.88 -11.08 5.80
C TYR A 216 3.91 -11.32 6.90
N PHE A 217 4.99 -10.54 6.91
CA PHE A 217 6.00 -10.63 7.95
C PHE A 217 5.45 -10.22 9.31
N SER A 218 4.60 -9.19 9.36
CA SER A 218 3.88 -8.80 10.57
C SER A 218 3.05 -9.94 11.15
N GLU A 219 2.30 -10.62 10.30
CA GLU A 219 1.48 -11.75 10.71
C GLU A 219 2.35 -12.92 11.22
N ALA A 220 3.43 -13.21 10.52
CA ALA A 220 4.39 -14.25 10.93
C ALA A 220 5.04 -13.92 12.29
N LEU A 221 5.45 -12.67 12.51
CA LEU A 221 6.01 -12.22 13.80
C LEU A 221 5.02 -12.40 14.96
N LYS A 222 3.76 -12.01 14.77
CA LYS A 222 2.71 -12.17 15.79
C LYS A 222 2.45 -13.64 16.12
N ASN A 223 2.62 -14.51 15.14
CA ASN A 223 2.48 -15.97 15.31
C ASN A 223 3.76 -16.67 15.77
N GLY A 224 4.79 -15.92 16.18
CA GLY A 224 5.99 -16.48 16.80
C GLY A 224 7.06 -16.95 15.83
N LEU A 225 7.18 -16.33 14.64
CA LEU A 225 8.26 -16.63 13.70
C LEU A 225 9.62 -16.48 14.41
N GLN A 226 10.46 -17.52 14.33
CA GLN A 226 11.80 -17.51 14.93
C GLN A 226 12.73 -16.56 14.18
N LEU A 227 13.65 -15.95 14.92
CA LEU A 227 14.60 -14.96 14.39
C LEU A 227 15.46 -15.47 13.22
N ASP A 228 15.72 -16.78 13.19
CA ASP A 228 16.56 -17.39 12.15
C ASP A 228 15.89 -17.51 10.79
N TYR A 229 14.57 -17.23 10.71
CA TYR A 229 13.82 -17.26 9.45
C TYR A 229 13.51 -15.86 8.89
N PHE A 230 14.00 -14.78 9.51
CA PHE A 230 13.73 -13.42 9.02
C PHE A 230 14.31 -13.14 7.65
N ASP A 231 15.47 -13.73 7.35
CA ASP A 231 16.13 -13.65 6.05
C ASP A 231 15.32 -14.32 4.93
N THR A 232 14.54 -15.35 5.26
CA THR A 232 13.66 -16.01 4.27
C THR A 232 12.45 -15.15 3.90
N CYS A 233 12.04 -14.24 4.77
CA CYS A 233 10.89 -13.34 4.54
C CYS A 233 11.30 -11.99 3.93
N LEU A 234 12.43 -11.44 4.36
CA LEU A 234 12.86 -10.07 4.04
C LEU A 234 14.19 -10.01 3.26
N GLY A 235 14.76 -11.17 2.91
CA GLY A 235 16.11 -11.24 2.37
C GLY A 235 17.19 -11.06 3.44
N VAL A 236 18.38 -11.59 3.17
CA VAL A 236 19.47 -11.71 4.13
C VAL A 236 19.84 -10.36 4.75
N LYS A 237 19.94 -9.31 3.94
CA LYS A 237 20.37 -7.97 4.40
C LYS A 237 19.38 -7.37 5.38
N ILE A 238 18.09 -7.34 5.02
CA ILE A 238 17.06 -6.70 5.85
C ILE A 238 16.64 -7.60 7.01
N GLY A 239 16.52 -8.90 6.78
CA GLY A 239 16.21 -9.87 7.83
C GLY A 239 17.21 -9.81 8.99
N ASN A 240 18.51 -9.83 8.69
CA ASN A 240 19.56 -9.69 9.72
C ASN A 240 19.52 -8.32 10.41
N LYS A 241 19.29 -7.24 9.66
CA LYS A 241 19.20 -5.91 10.22
C LYS A 241 17.99 -5.75 11.16
N PHE A 242 16.87 -6.33 10.78
CA PHE A 242 15.66 -6.35 11.60
C PHE A 242 15.85 -7.26 12.85
N LYS A 243 16.57 -8.38 12.73
CA LYS A 243 16.97 -9.25 13.84
C LYS A 243 17.82 -8.48 14.86
N ASP A 244 18.87 -7.79 14.42
CA ASP A 244 19.70 -6.94 15.26
C ASP A 244 18.85 -5.88 15.99
N PHE A 245 17.91 -5.26 15.28
CA PHE A 245 16.97 -4.29 15.84
C PHE A 245 16.11 -4.90 16.94
N LEU A 246 15.54 -6.08 16.77
CA LEU A 246 14.70 -6.73 17.77
C LEU A 246 15.47 -7.16 19.01
N LEU A 247 16.69 -7.70 18.86
CA LEU A 247 17.52 -8.14 19.97
C LEU A 247 17.86 -7.00 20.95
N VAL A 248 17.79 -5.76 20.49
CA VAL A 248 17.98 -4.58 21.35
C VAL A 248 16.69 -4.17 22.04
N LEU A 249 15.54 -4.31 21.37
CA LEU A 249 14.25 -3.87 21.94
C LEU A 249 13.88 -4.59 23.24
N ASP A 250 14.30 -5.83 23.40
CA ASP A 250 13.96 -6.68 24.56
C ASP A 250 14.85 -6.44 25.79
N LYS A 251 15.81 -5.47 25.71
CA LYS A 251 16.74 -5.18 26.81
C LYS A 251 16.12 -4.27 27.87
N SER A 252 16.57 -4.44 29.12
CA SER A 252 16.23 -3.55 30.24
C SER A 252 16.78 -2.13 30.04
N LEU A 253 16.23 -1.16 30.78
CA LEU A 253 16.69 0.24 30.72
C LEU A 253 18.18 0.40 30.98
N ASP A 254 18.71 -0.29 32.00
CA ASP A 254 20.12 -0.20 32.35
C ASP A 254 21.02 -0.82 31.28
N GLU A 255 20.61 -1.93 30.69
CA GLU A 255 21.31 -2.55 29.56
C GLU A 255 21.28 -1.64 28.32
N LEU A 256 20.15 -1.00 28.02
CA LEU A 256 20.02 -0.06 26.90
C LEU A 256 20.94 1.15 27.09
N LEU A 257 20.94 1.77 28.28
CA LEU A 257 21.79 2.92 28.58
C LEU A 257 23.28 2.56 28.63
N THR A 258 23.61 1.32 28.99
CA THR A 258 24.99 0.80 28.97
C THR A 258 25.40 0.57 27.51
N LEU A 259 24.57 -0.10 26.73
CA LEU A 259 24.80 -0.35 25.29
C LEU A 259 24.95 0.95 24.52
N ALA A 260 24.14 1.97 24.84
CA ALA A 260 24.17 3.28 24.22
C ALA A 260 25.54 3.99 24.27
N LYS A 261 26.42 3.59 25.18
CA LYS A 261 27.79 4.13 25.31
C LYS A 261 28.79 3.48 24.36
N ASP A 262 28.43 2.34 23.75
CA ASP A 262 29.30 1.65 22.79
C ASP A 262 29.34 2.42 21.46
N LYS A 263 30.54 2.82 21.04
CA LYS A 263 30.79 3.55 19.79
C LYS A 263 30.71 2.66 18.54
N ASN A 264 30.82 1.34 18.70
CA ASN A 264 30.87 0.37 17.60
C ASN A 264 29.50 -0.20 17.22
N LEU A 265 28.42 0.31 17.79
CA LEU A 265 27.06 -0.14 17.47
C LEU A 265 26.73 0.04 15.99
N LYS A 266 26.07 -0.97 15.44
CA LYS A 266 25.44 -0.87 14.12
C LYS A 266 24.32 0.18 14.14
N GLU A 267 23.99 0.75 12.98
CA GLU A 267 22.94 1.76 12.90
C GLU A 267 21.57 1.20 13.35
N SER A 268 21.26 -0.05 13.00
CA SER A 268 20.05 -0.74 13.45
C SER A 268 19.93 -0.83 14.98
N GLU A 269 21.04 -1.09 15.66
CA GLU A 269 21.11 -1.18 17.13
C GLU A 269 20.91 0.19 17.78
N LYS A 270 21.56 1.25 17.24
CA LYS A 270 21.38 2.63 17.71
C LYS A 270 19.93 3.06 17.63
N ILE A 271 19.27 2.75 16.51
CA ILE A 271 17.86 3.07 16.31
C ILE A 271 16.97 2.25 17.24
N ALA A 272 17.27 0.97 17.42
CA ALA A 272 16.53 0.12 18.37
C ALA A 272 16.58 0.66 19.81
N ILE A 273 17.74 1.18 20.25
CA ILE A 273 17.85 1.83 21.56
C ILE A 273 16.89 3.01 21.68
N ILE A 274 16.86 3.89 20.68
CA ILE A 274 15.99 5.07 20.65
C ILE A 274 14.51 4.66 20.70
N VAL A 275 14.15 3.62 19.93
CA VAL A 275 12.79 3.07 19.90
C VAL A 275 12.42 2.46 21.24
N ALA A 276 13.30 1.66 21.83
CA ALA A 276 13.08 1.06 23.14
C ALA A 276 12.90 2.12 24.22
N LEU A 277 13.79 3.11 24.27
CA LEU A 277 13.72 4.23 25.22
C LEU A 277 12.48 5.10 25.02
N GLY A 278 12.00 5.29 23.79
CA GLY A 278 10.76 6.03 23.50
C GLY A 278 9.50 5.29 23.95
N ASN A 279 9.51 3.97 23.90
CA ASN A 279 8.41 3.12 24.38
C ASN A 279 8.41 2.92 25.90
N TYR A 280 9.46 3.35 26.60
CA TYR A 280 9.54 3.27 28.07
C TYR A 280 8.47 4.15 28.72
N ASP A 281 7.91 3.69 29.85
CA ASP A 281 6.88 4.44 30.55
C ASP A 281 7.42 5.76 31.11
N ASN A 282 6.72 6.85 30.82
CA ASN A 282 7.14 8.21 31.17
C ASN A 282 8.57 8.56 30.69
N ALA A 283 8.96 8.09 29.50
CA ALA A 283 10.29 8.26 28.92
C ALA A 283 10.81 9.70 29.02
N TYR A 284 9.99 10.69 28.67
CA TYR A 284 10.37 12.12 28.69
C TYR A 284 10.47 12.73 30.11
N LYS A 285 10.00 12.02 31.15
CA LYS A 285 10.13 12.38 32.56
C LYS A 285 11.36 11.72 33.18
N ASN A 286 11.98 10.73 32.54
CA ASN A 286 13.15 10.02 33.01
C ASN A 286 14.44 10.76 32.61
N LYS A 287 15.17 11.26 33.60
CA LYS A 287 16.37 12.08 33.41
C LYS A 287 17.44 11.35 32.60
N SER A 288 17.72 10.08 32.90
CA SER A 288 18.76 9.31 32.20
C SER A 288 18.44 9.12 30.72
N ILE A 289 17.17 8.91 30.40
CA ILE A 289 16.71 8.84 28.99
C ILE A 289 16.86 10.19 28.31
N THR A 290 16.35 11.25 28.94
CA THR A 290 16.37 12.60 28.33
C THR A 290 17.79 13.17 28.16
N ASP A 291 18.69 12.87 29.06
CA ASP A 291 20.11 13.25 28.96
C ASP A 291 20.77 12.54 27.78
N TYR A 292 20.51 11.25 27.59
CA TYR A 292 21.00 10.51 26.41
C TYR A 292 20.40 11.04 25.11
N ILE A 293 19.08 11.20 25.02
CA ILE A 293 18.40 11.70 23.82
C ILE A 293 18.90 13.10 23.44
N SER A 294 19.09 13.99 24.41
CA SER A 294 19.61 15.35 24.16
C SER A 294 21.04 15.38 23.62
N SER A 295 21.78 14.28 23.74
CA SER A 295 23.14 14.15 23.16
C SER A 295 23.14 13.68 21.70
N LEU A 296 21.98 13.33 21.14
CA LEU A 296 21.84 12.81 19.79
C LEU A 296 21.68 13.96 18.76
N ASN A 297 21.81 13.61 17.47
CA ASN A 297 21.48 14.53 16.38
C ASN A 297 19.96 14.71 16.23
N ASP A 298 19.56 15.78 15.54
CA ASP A 298 18.17 16.19 15.38
C ASP A 298 17.27 15.09 14.80
N ASP A 299 17.73 14.33 13.79
CA ASP A 299 16.96 13.25 13.17
C ASP A 299 16.56 12.17 14.16
N ARG A 300 17.47 11.81 15.08
CA ARG A 300 17.24 10.81 16.11
C ARG A 300 16.34 11.35 17.23
N ILE A 301 16.46 12.62 17.55
CA ILE A 301 15.55 13.29 18.50
C ILE A 301 14.14 13.33 17.92
N VAL A 302 13.98 13.66 16.62
CA VAL A 302 12.69 13.62 15.92
C VAL A 302 12.08 12.22 15.93
N LEU A 303 12.89 11.19 15.68
CA LEU A 303 12.42 9.80 15.78
C LEU A 303 11.85 9.49 17.18
N TRP A 304 12.58 9.82 18.23
CA TRP A 304 12.15 9.60 19.61
C TRP A 304 10.86 10.34 19.94
N ILE A 305 10.75 11.61 19.52
CA ILE A 305 9.53 12.40 19.68
C ILE A 305 8.35 11.75 18.96
N THR A 306 8.57 11.24 17.74
CA THR A 306 7.54 10.58 16.95
C THR A 306 7.02 9.32 17.64
N ILE A 307 7.92 8.50 18.16
CA ILE A 307 7.58 7.24 18.88
C ILE A 307 6.69 7.54 20.10
N ILE A 308 7.09 8.48 20.96
CA ILE A 308 6.31 8.85 22.14
C ILE A 308 4.95 9.42 21.74
N SER A 309 4.91 10.28 20.72
CA SER A 309 3.65 10.86 20.22
C SER A 309 2.71 9.81 19.70
N GLN A 310 3.20 8.80 18.97
CA GLN A 310 2.41 7.67 18.50
C GLN A 310 1.90 6.82 19.66
N LYS A 311 2.77 6.50 20.65
CA LYS A 311 2.38 5.74 21.83
C LYS A 311 1.18 6.40 22.54
N TYR A 312 1.27 7.67 22.87
CA TYR A 312 0.18 8.36 23.59
C TYR A 312 -1.09 8.56 22.76
N LYS A 313 -0.99 8.71 21.44
CA LYS A 313 -2.16 8.71 20.56
C LYS A 313 -2.89 7.37 20.56
N MET A 314 -2.15 6.26 20.54
CA MET A 314 -2.73 4.91 20.56
C MET A 314 -3.37 4.56 21.91
N GLU A 315 -2.90 5.16 23.00
CA GLU A 315 -3.43 4.99 24.36
C GLU A 315 -4.57 5.96 24.68
N ASP A 316 -5.01 6.78 23.71
CA ASP A 316 -5.99 7.88 23.88
C ASP A 316 -5.65 8.81 25.06
N ASN A 317 -4.36 8.94 25.39
CA ASN A 317 -3.87 9.68 26.54
C ASN A 317 -3.61 11.16 26.20
N TYR A 318 -4.67 11.93 25.98
CA TYR A 318 -4.58 13.34 25.60
C TYR A 318 -3.84 14.21 26.62
N LYS A 319 -3.90 13.87 27.90
CA LYS A 319 -3.20 14.62 28.96
C LYS A 319 -1.69 14.51 28.79
N GLU A 320 -1.17 13.29 28.63
CA GLU A 320 0.27 13.05 28.42
C GLU A 320 0.74 13.67 27.09
N ILE A 321 -0.08 13.64 26.04
CA ILE A 321 0.23 14.34 24.78
C ILE A 321 0.49 15.82 25.00
N LEU A 322 -0.37 16.50 25.78
CA LEU A 322 -0.24 17.93 26.05
C LEU A 322 0.99 18.24 26.92
N GLU A 323 1.26 17.41 27.93
CA GLU A 323 2.44 17.55 28.77
C GLU A 323 3.73 17.32 27.97
N PHE A 324 3.74 16.29 27.13
CA PHE A 324 4.87 15.99 26.25
C PHE A 324 5.13 17.10 25.23
N LYS A 325 4.07 17.66 24.61
CA LYS A 325 4.22 18.82 23.71
C LYS A 325 4.87 20.01 24.39
N LYS A 326 4.47 20.32 25.63
CA LYS A 326 5.12 21.39 26.43
C LYS A 326 6.59 21.09 26.72
N TYR A 327 6.90 19.82 27.01
CA TYR A 327 8.27 19.38 27.21
C TYR A 327 9.12 19.60 25.96
N ILE A 328 8.64 19.15 24.77
CA ILE A 328 9.34 19.30 23.49
C ILE A 328 9.57 20.79 23.18
N GLN A 329 8.55 21.62 23.32
CA GLN A 329 8.64 23.07 23.08
C GLN A 329 9.73 23.73 23.93
N LYS A 330 9.89 23.25 25.18
CA LYS A 330 10.88 23.79 26.10
C LYS A 330 12.29 23.26 25.83
N GLN A 331 12.46 21.98 25.54
CA GLN A 331 13.75 21.31 25.43
C GLN A 331 14.34 21.34 24.00
N PHE A 332 13.46 21.28 23.00
CA PHE A 332 13.83 21.20 21.57
C PHE A 332 13.05 22.21 20.73
N PRO A 333 13.17 23.54 20.96
CA PRO A 333 12.33 24.54 20.34
C PRO A 333 12.44 24.55 18.81
N SER A 334 13.64 24.39 18.25
CA SER A 334 13.85 24.33 16.79
C SER A 334 13.15 23.13 16.14
N ILE A 335 13.19 21.96 16.81
CA ILE A 335 12.54 20.74 16.33
C ILE A 335 11.01 20.89 16.46
N TYR A 336 10.54 21.51 17.54
CA TYR A 336 9.11 21.72 17.78
C TYR A 336 8.46 22.58 16.68
N GLU A 337 9.12 23.63 16.20
CA GLU A 337 8.64 24.48 15.11
C GLU A 337 8.49 23.73 13.79
N VAL A 338 9.36 22.76 13.51
CA VAL A 338 9.31 21.93 12.30
C VAL A 338 8.26 20.82 12.42
N TYR A 339 8.11 20.25 13.61
CA TYR A 339 7.22 19.11 13.86
C TYR A 339 5.73 19.47 13.86
N ASN A 340 5.36 20.73 14.15
CA ASN A 340 3.98 21.22 14.20
C ASN A 340 3.53 21.99 12.94
N LYS A 341 4.36 22.06 11.90
CA LYS A 341 3.98 22.49 10.54
C LYS A 341 3.49 21.32 9.71
#